data_131ae1a5c0d6fbf01b631d96a4d839a1
#
_entry.id   131ae1a5c0d6fbf01b631d96a4d839a1
#
_cell.length_a   1.000
_cell.length_b   1.000
_cell.length_c   1.000
_cell.angle_alpha   90.00
_cell.angle_beta   90.00
_cell.angle_gamma   90.00
#
_symmetry.space_group_name_H-M   'P 1'
#
loop_
_entity.id
_entity.type
_entity.pdbx_description
1 polymer ?
#
loop_
_entity_poly.entity_id
_entity_poly.type
_entity_poly.pdbx_seq_one_letter_code
_entity_poly.pdbx_strand_id
1 'polypeptide(L)'
;MNGKIDLVQAEAVADLIEANSRNAAKAASRSLTGEFSNKVNALNDALINLRVEVEAILDFPEEEIDFLSEYQSQEKLEDIQNRLESVLDSARQGEILRDGLRVALVGETNVGKSSLLNYLAGEEIAIVSDIAGTTRDKIQTDLIISGVPFHFVDTAGIRETEDRIEQIGIERTKQEISKADVILEIRDIRDQQNKNKDSMQTALKMIKGKDVPIITVLNKVDLISTPLPNTKDVSRGTIIETSAVTGKGMQELKSELLKLAGFSENQSIYMARERHIHNLLNVKESLKRAASYLNSSSPQLELF
;
A
#
# COMPACT_ATOMS: atom_id res chain seq x y z
N MET A 1 -8.59 30.16 -15.39
CA MET A 1 -8.86 29.48 -14.10
C MET A 1 -9.26 30.53 -13.08
N ASN A 2 -10.40 30.37 -12.40
CA ASN A 2 -10.95 31.43 -11.53
C ASN A 2 -10.42 31.42 -10.09
N GLY A 3 -9.39 30.60 -9.78
CA GLY A 3 -8.77 30.52 -8.45
C GLY A 3 -9.70 30.04 -7.30
N LYS A 4 -10.87 29.44 -7.63
CA LYS A 4 -11.84 29.00 -6.62
C LYS A 4 -11.48 27.68 -5.96
N ILE A 5 -10.77 26.82 -6.67
CA ILE A 5 -10.29 25.51 -6.21
C ILE A 5 -8.88 25.29 -6.72
N ASP A 6 -8.06 24.56 -5.97
CA ASP A 6 -6.74 24.14 -6.40
C ASP A 6 -6.79 22.84 -7.26
N LEU A 7 -5.62 22.37 -7.74
CA LEU A 7 -5.56 21.20 -8.60
C LEU A 7 -6.00 19.92 -7.86
N VAL A 8 -5.64 19.77 -6.59
CA VAL A 8 -6.02 18.61 -5.77
C VAL A 8 -7.52 18.56 -5.56
N GLN A 9 -8.13 19.72 -5.27
CA GLN A 9 -9.59 19.83 -5.13
C GLN A 9 -10.31 19.53 -6.45
N ALA A 10 -9.76 19.98 -7.59
CA ALA A 10 -10.33 19.67 -8.91
C ALA A 10 -10.26 18.16 -9.21
N GLU A 11 -9.16 17.49 -8.87
CA GLU A 11 -9.02 16.05 -8.98
C GLU A 11 -9.95 15.28 -8.05
N ALA A 12 -10.17 15.80 -6.84
CA ALA A 12 -11.08 15.20 -5.87
C ALA A 12 -12.54 15.15 -6.36
N VAL A 13 -12.95 16.05 -7.27
CA VAL A 13 -14.27 15.99 -7.92
C VAL A 13 -14.38 14.71 -8.76
N ALA A 14 -13.35 14.39 -9.57
CA ALA A 14 -13.32 13.18 -10.36
C ALA A 14 -13.29 11.92 -9.45
N ASP A 15 -12.42 11.93 -8.43
CA ASP A 15 -12.32 10.84 -7.47
C ASP A 15 -13.64 10.59 -6.71
N LEU A 16 -14.43 11.65 -6.44
CA LEU A 16 -15.74 11.50 -5.82
C LEU A 16 -16.78 10.85 -6.74
N ILE A 17 -16.72 11.15 -8.03
CA ILE A 17 -17.61 10.55 -9.06
C ILE A 17 -17.25 9.07 -9.27
N GLU A 18 -15.95 8.75 -9.26
CA GLU A 18 -15.43 7.40 -9.50
C GLU A 18 -15.41 6.52 -8.23
N ALA A 19 -15.75 7.08 -7.06
CA ALA A 19 -15.67 6.38 -5.78
C ALA A 19 -16.54 5.13 -5.74
N ASN A 20 -15.89 3.96 -5.63
CA ASN A 20 -16.55 2.65 -5.59
C ASN A 20 -16.91 2.18 -4.17
N SER A 21 -16.50 2.92 -3.14
CA SER A 21 -16.78 2.62 -1.75
C SER A 21 -17.11 3.86 -0.92
N ARG A 22 -17.79 3.65 0.22
CA ARG A 22 -18.09 4.74 1.15
C ARG A 22 -16.84 5.42 1.69
N ASN A 23 -15.78 4.66 1.90
CA ASN A 23 -14.51 5.19 2.41
C ASN A 23 -13.80 6.02 1.35
N ALA A 24 -13.80 5.57 0.08
CA ALA A 24 -13.29 6.35 -1.05
C ALA A 24 -14.04 7.67 -1.21
N ALA A 25 -15.39 7.64 -1.17
CA ALA A 25 -16.20 8.86 -1.26
C ALA A 25 -15.93 9.85 -0.11
N LYS A 26 -15.74 9.36 1.13
CA LYS A 26 -15.36 10.21 2.27
C LYS A 26 -13.98 10.83 2.08
N ALA A 27 -12.98 10.05 1.63
CA ALA A 27 -11.63 10.54 1.40
C ALA A 27 -11.59 11.59 0.27
N ALA A 28 -12.33 11.35 -0.84
CA ALA A 28 -12.49 12.33 -1.91
C ALA A 28 -13.16 13.62 -1.43
N SER A 29 -14.21 13.52 -0.62
CA SER A 29 -14.88 14.68 -0.03
C SER A 29 -13.94 15.53 0.83
N ARG A 30 -13.07 14.90 1.64
CA ARG A 30 -12.06 15.62 2.45
C ARG A 30 -11.02 16.32 1.57
N SER A 31 -10.55 15.67 0.50
CA SER A 31 -9.66 16.32 -0.46
C SER A 31 -10.33 17.50 -1.15
N LEU A 32 -11.62 17.39 -1.50
CA LEU A 32 -12.40 18.47 -2.08
C LEU A 32 -12.57 19.66 -1.13
N THR A 33 -12.70 19.43 0.18
CA THR A 33 -12.75 20.49 1.20
C THR A 33 -11.37 21.12 1.49
N GLY A 34 -10.31 20.65 0.84
CA GLY A 34 -8.96 21.19 0.93
C GLY A 34 -8.13 20.68 2.10
N GLU A 35 -8.56 19.62 2.80
CA GLU A 35 -7.80 19.09 3.96
C GLU A 35 -6.36 18.73 3.59
N PHE A 36 -6.14 18.07 2.45
CA PHE A 36 -4.80 17.72 1.97
C PHE A 36 -3.95 18.95 1.68
N SER A 37 -4.50 19.90 0.91
CA SER A 37 -3.81 21.14 0.55
C SER A 37 -3.43 21.95 1.80
N ASN A 38 -4.33 22.03 2.79
CA ASN A 38 -4.05 22.72 4.05
C ASN A 38 -2.91 22.05 4.84
N LYS A 39 -2.85 20.72 4.86
CA LYS A 39 -1.75 19.97 5.51
C LYS A 39 -0.41 20.22 4.83
N VAL A 40 -0.39 20.18 3.49
CA VAL A 40 0.83 20.44 2.70
C VAL A 40 1.28 21.90 2.86
N ASN A 41 0.36 22.86 2.83
CA ASN A 41 0.69 24.26 3.04
C ASN A 41 1.25 24.52 4.45
N ALA A 42 0.65 23.92 5.50
CA ALA A 42 1.17 24.04 6.86
C ALA A 42 2.58 23.45 7.01
N LEU A 43 2.87 22.35 6.28
CA LEU A 43 4.21 21.76 6.22
C LEU A 43 5.19 22.71 5.52
N ASN A 44 4.78 23.29 4.40
CA ASN A 44 5.58 24.26 3.64
C ASN A 44 5.89 25.51 4.48
N ASP A 45 4.91 26.06 5.18
CA ASP A 45 5.09 27.23 6.05
C ASP A 45 6.07 26.92 7.21
N ALA A 46 5.99 25.72 7.79
CA ALA A 46 6.93 25.28 8.83
C ALA A 46 8.36 25.17 8.28
N LEU A 47 8.53 24.64 7.06
CA LEU A 47 9.82 24.56 6.37
C LEU A 47 10.41 25.95 6.07
N ILE A 48 9.58 26.89 5.56
CA ILE A 48 10.01 28.26 5.29
C ILE A 48 10.48 28.93 6.58
N ASN A 49 9.72 28.78 7.67
CA ASN A 49 10.10 29.38 8.96
C ASN A 49 11.42 28.79 9.47
N LEU A 50 11.61 27.48 9.42
CA LEU A 50 12.86 26.84 9.82
C LEU A 50 14.03 27.34 8.95
N ARG A 51 13.84 27.47 7.63
CA ARG A 51 14.84 27.96 6.71
C ARG A 51 15.25 29.41 7.04
N VAL A 52 14.29 30.30 7.28
CA VAL A 52 14.55 31.70 7.65
C VAL A 52 15.39 31.79 8.94
N GLU A 53 15.10 30.96 9.94
CA GLU A 53 15.87 30.90 11.18
C GLU A 53 17.32 30.44 10.93
N VAL A 54 17.50 29.36 10.13
CA VAL A 54 18.84 28.87 9.80
C VAL A 54 19.63 29.90 8.99
N GLU A 55 19.01 30.55 7.99
CA GLU A 55 19.64 31.61 7.21
C GLU A 55 20.05 32.79 8.11
N ALA A 56 19.20 33.19 9.06
CA ALA A 56 19.52 34.26 10.00
C ALA A 56 20.75 33.94 10.90
N ILE A 57 20.84 32.68 11.38
CA ILE A 57 22.01 32.22 12.16
C ILE A 57 23.31 32.25 11.31
N LEU A 58 23.22 31.90 10.05
CA LEU A 58 24.37 31.90 9.14
C LEU A 58 24.81 33.31 8.74
N ASP A 59 23.88 34.25 8.58
CA ASP A 59 24.18 35.63 8.15
C ASP A 59 24.70 36.50 9.28
N PHE A 60 24.42 36.18 10.55
CA PHE A 60 24.80 36.96 11.72
C PHE A 60 25.58 36.14 12.76
N PRO A 61 26.73 35.53 12.40
CA PRO A 61 27.50 34.65 13.29
C PRO A 61 28.14 35.37 14.49
N GLU A 62 28.25 36.72 14.45
CA GLU A 62 28.85 37.53 15.51
C GLU A 62 27.84 37.94 16.61
N GLU A 63 26.56 37.83 16.37
CA GLU A 63 25.59 37.94 17.43
C GLU A 63 25.62 36.62 18.20
N GLU A 64 25.90 36.68 19.52
CA GLU A 64 25.83 35.53 20.44
C GLU A 64 24.45 34.88 20.41
N ILE A 65 24.12 34.20 19.27
CA ILE A 65 22.89 33.44 19.11
C ILE A 65 23.06 32.16 19.93
N ASP A 66 22.48 32.23 21.11
CA ASP A 66 22.49 31.26 22.19
C ASP A 66 22.38 29.81 21.67
N PHE A 67 23.14 28.86 22.22
CA PHE A 67 23.06 27.41 21.99
C PHE A 67 21.61 26.85 22.02
N LEU A 68 20.68 27.57 22.63
CA LEU A 68 19.24 27.29 22.61
C LEU A 68 18.63 27.30 21.20
N SER A 69 19.20 28.06 20.26
CA SER A 69 18.69 28.16 18.87
C SER A 69 18.97 26.88 18.08
N GLU A 70 20.13 26.23 18.27
CA GLU A 70 20.49 24.98 17.60
C GLU A 70 19.57 23.83 18.06
N TYR A 71 19.30 23.75 19.36
CA TYR A 71 18.39 22.76 19.93
C TYR A 71 16.95 22.97 19.46
N GLN A 72 16.48 24.22 19.38
CA GLN A 72 15.16 24.54 18.85
C GLN A 72 15.01 24.21 17.35
N SER A 73 16.07 24.40 16.55
CA SER A 73 16.07 24.05 15.13
C SER A 73 15.96 22.54 14.92
N GLN A 74 16.62 21.74 15.75
CA GLN A 74 16.51 20.29 15.72
C GLN A 74 15.11 19.80 16.10
N GLU A 75 14.51 20.33 17.18
CA GLU A 75 13.14 19.99 17.59
C GLU A 75 12.13 20.36 16.49
N LYS A 76 12.29 21.52 15.85
CA LYS A 76 11.44 21.95 14.73
C LYS A 76 11.57 21.03 13.53
N LEU A 77 12.79 20.61 13.20
CA LEU A 77 13.03 19.66 12.11
C LEU A 77 12.37 18.31 12.39
N GLU A 78 12.48 17.81 13.61
CA GLU A 78 11.82 16.56 14.04
C GLU A 78 10.28 16.69 13.97
N ASP A 79 9.71 17.81 14.40
CA ASP A 79 8.26 18.07 14.27
C ASP A 79 7.82 18.08 12.79
N ILE A 80 8.58 18.73 11.92
CA ILE A 80 8.33 18.75 10.47
C ILE A 80 8.39 17.34 9.89
N GLN A 81 9.38 16.53 10.28
CA GLN A 81 9.50 15.13 9.84
C GLN A 81 8.30 14.29 10.30
N ASN A 82 7.85 14.45 11.53
CA ASN A 82 6.68 13.73 12.07
C ASN A 82 5.39 14.15 11.35
N ARG A 83 5.20 15.44 11.06
CA ARG A 83 4.06 15.92 10.27
C ARG A 83 4.10 15.37 8.84
N LEU A 84 5.26 15.34 8.20
CA LEU A 84 5.44 14.78 6.86
C LEU A 84 5.09 13.30 6.81
N GLU A 85 5.52 12.49 7.81
CA GLU A 85 5.16 11.07 7.90
C GLU A 85 3.65 10.90 8.02
N SER A 86 2.99 11.68 8.87
CA SER A 86 1.53 11.62 9.00
C SER A 86 0.80 11.95 7.68
N VAL A 87 1.31 12.93 6.92
CA VAL A 87 0.76 13.28 5.60
C VAL A 87 1.00 12.16 4.59
N LEU A 88 2.20 11.57 4.57
CA LEU A 88 2.56 10.45 3.70
C LEU A 88 1.70 9.22 3.97
N ASP A 89 1.51 8.85 5.22
CA ASP A 89 0.70 7.67 5.59
C ASP A 89 -0.76 7.85 5.15
N SER A 90 -1.33 9.03 5.40
CA SER A 90 -2.70 9.34 4.95
C SER A 90 -2.82 9.39 3.42
N ALA A 91 -1.79 9.89 2.72
CA ALA A 91 -1.76 9.93 1.25
C ALA A 91 -1.69 8.52 0.64
N ARG A 92 -0.87 7.62 1.21
CA ARG A 92 -0.77 6.21 0.78
C ARG A 92 -2.09 5.48 0.98
N GLN A 93 -2.74 5.67 2.12
CA GLN A 93 -4.06 5.09 2.36
C GLN A 93 -5.10 5.60 1.36
N GLY A 94 -5.05 6.89 1.01
CA GLY A 94 -5.91 7.47 -0.01
C GLY A 94 -5.67 6.92 -1.41
N GLU A 95 -4.41 6.66 -1.77
CA GLU A 95 -4.06 5.98 -3.03
C GLU A 95 -4.64 4.56 -3.08
N ILE A 96 -4.51 3.79 -1.98
CA ILE A 96 -5.09 2.44 -1.89
C ILE A 96 -6.63 2.47 -1.95
N LEU A 97 -7.28 3.46 -1.33
CA LEU A 97 -8.73 3.61 -1.44
C LEU A 97 -9.20 3.94 -2.86
N ARG A 98 -8.38 4.59 -3.66
CA ARG A 98 -8.66 4.92 -5.06
C ARG A 98 -8.32 3.77 -5.99
N ASP A 99 -7.07 3.30 -5.95
CA ASP A 99 -6.49 2.39 -6.94
C ASP A 99 -6.60 0.92 -6.54
N GLY A 100 -6.96 0.64 -5.27
CA GLY A 100 -7.03 -0.70 -4.71
C GLY A 100 -5.66 -1.29 -4.37
N LEU A 101 -5.66 -2.34 -3.54
CA LEU A 101 -4.48 -3.14 -3.24
C LEU A 101 -4.42 -4.36 -4.17
N ARG A 102 -3.30 -4.55 -4.85
CA ARG A 102 -3.12 -5.66 -5.79
C ARG A 102 -2.54 -6.87 -5.10
N VAL A 103 -3.28 -7.97 -5.12
CA VAL A 103 -2.93 -9.22 -4.44
C VAL A 103 -2.69 -10.32 -5.48
N ALA A 104 -1.44 -10.80 -5.59
CA ALA A 104 -1.12 -11.95 -6.42
C ALA A 104 -1.41 -13.24 -5.67
N LEU A 105 -2.30 -14.07 -6.21
CA LEU A 105 -2.61 -15.40 -5.67
C LEU A 105 -1.63 -16.42 -6.23
N VAL A 106 -0.83 -17.04 -5.36
CA VAL A 106 0.15 -18.06 -5.73
C VAL A 106 -0.20 -19.38 -5.05
N GLY A 107 -0.14 -20.47 -5.78
CA GLY A 107 -0.41 -21.80 -5.25
C GLY A 107 -0.74 -22.79 -6.35
N GLU A 108 -0.57 -24.08 -6.05
CA GLU A 108 -0.87 -25.16 -6.98
C GLU A 108 -2.36 -25.26 -7.34
N THR A 109 -2.65 -26.08 -8.33
CA THR A 109 -4.03 -26.44 -8.67
C THR A 109 -4.69 -27.15 -7.49
N ASN A 110 -5.99 -26.89 -7.28
CA ASN A 110 -6.80 -27.55 -6.24
C ASN A 110 -6.44 -27.23 -4.78
N VAL A 111 -5.55 -26.25 -4.49
CA VAL A 111 -5.31 -25.80 -3.11
C VAL A 111 -6.47 -24.97 -2.54
N GLY A 112 -7.42 -24.55 -3.41
CA GLY A 112 -8.63 -23.84 -3.00
C GLY A 112 -8.60 -22.34 -3.26
N LYS A 113 -7.77 -21.84 -4.20
CA LYS A 113 -7.73 -20.41 -4.59
C LYS A 113 -9.11 -19.85 -4.94
N SER A 114 -9.79 -20.50 -5.89
CA SER A 114 -11.13 -20.08 -6.32
C SER A 114 -12.18 -20.20 -5.20
N SER A 115 -12.06 -21.21 -4.34
CA SER A 115 -12.98 -21.36 -3.19
C SER A 115 -12.77 -20.24 -2.17
N LEU A 116 -11.52 -19.83 -1.93
CA LEU A 116 -11.16 -18.74 -1.05
C LEU A 116 -11.72 -17.40 -1.59
N LEU A 117 -11.51 -17.13 -2.89
CA LEU A 117 -12.07 -15.94 -3.55
C LEU A 117 -13.58 -15.92 -3.53
N ASN A 118 -14.23 -17.06 -3.80
CA ASN A 118 -15.69 -17.16 -3.77
C ASN A 118 -16.26 -16.93 -2.37
N TYR A 119 -15.57 -17.40 -1.32
CA TYR A 119 -15.95 -17.12 0.06
C TYR A 119 -15.86 -15.62 0.35
N LEU A 120 -14.72 -14.99 0.01
CA LEU A 120 -14.55 -13.54 0.17
C LEU A 120 -15.60 -12.75 -0.61
N ALA A 121 -15.88 -13.13 -1.85
CA ALA A 121 -16.88 -12.48 -2.69
C ALA A 121 -18.33 -12.67 -2.18
N GLY A 122 -18.61 -13.78 -1.49
CA GLY A 122 -19.93 -14.05 -0.91
C GLY A 122 -20.25 -13.21 0.32
N GLU A 123 -19.24 -12.77 1.06
CA GLU A 123 -19.38 -11.90 2.24
C GLU A 123 -19.20 -10.41 1.93
N GLU A 124 -18.53 -10.07 0.83
CA GLU A 124 -18.13 -8.71 0.48
C GLU A 124 -18.79 -8.26 -0.84
N ILE A 125 -18.68 -6.97 -1.14
CA ILE A 125 -19.21 -6.42 -2.39
C ILE A 125 -18.23 -6.70 -3.53
N ALA A 126 -18.61 -7.55 -4.48
CA ALA A 126 -17.86 -7.71 -5.73
C ALA A 126 -18.02 -6.46 -6.60
N ILE A 127 -16.91 -5.90 -7.10
CA ILE A 127 -16.96 -4.83 -8.10
C ILE A 127 -17.28 -5.49 -9.43
N VAL A 128 -18.53 -5.36 -9.89
CA VAL A 128 -18.91 -5.82 -11.23
C VAL A 128 -18.50 -4.73 -12.21
N SER A 129 -17.49 -5.00 -13.05
CA SER A 129 -17.16 -4.13 -14.17
C SER A 129 -18.25 -4.25 -15.23
N ASP A 130 -19.04 -3.19 -15.46
CA ASP A 130 -20.08 -3.11 -16.50
C ASP A 130 -19.54 -3.04 -17.93
N ILE A 131 -18.23 -3.22 -18.15
CA ILE A 131 -17.63 -3.21 -19.48
C ILE A 131 -17.94 -4.54 -20.16
N ALA A 132 -18.96 -4.53 -21.02
CA ALA A 132 -19.35 -5.65 -21.84
C ALA A 132 -18.16 -6.08 -22.75
N GLY A 133 -17.64 -7.29 -22.53
CA GLY A 133 -16.54 -7.87 -23.30
C GLY A 133 -15.40 -8.47 -22.48
N THR A 134 -15.33 -8.21 -21.17
CA THR A 134 -14.22 -8.70 -20.29
C THR A 134 -14.48 -10.09 -19.69
N THR A 135 -15.61 -10.73 -19.99
CA THR A 135 -16.01 -12.05 -19.43
C THR A 135 -15.18 -13.24 -19.93
N ARG A 136 -14.21 -13.04 -20.83
CA ARG A 136 -13.30 -14.11 -21.32
C ARG A 136 -11.96 -14.16 -20.60
N ASP A 137 -11.56 -13.10 -19.88
CA ASP A 137 -10.28 -13.02 -19.16
C ASP A 137 -10.54 -13.08 -17.64
N LYS A 138 -10.85 -14.26 -17.08
CA LYS A 138 -10.97 -14.50 -15.61
C LYS A 138 -9.63 -14.48 -14.88
N ILE A 139 -8.79 -13.48 -15.15
CA ILE A 139 -7.48 -13.37 -14.52
C ILE A 139 -7.54 -12.54 -13.24
N GLN A 140 -8.52 -11.64 -13.14
CA GLN A 140 -8.66 -10.68 -12.05
C GLN A 140 -10.03 -10.77 -11.39
N THR A 141 -10.06 -10.71 -10.06
CA THR A 141 -11.29 -10.61 -9.25
C THR A 141 -11.18 -9.38 -8.35
N ASP A 142 -12.12 -8.46 -8.49
CA ASP A 142 -12.14 -7.20 -7.75
C ASP A 142 -13.17 -7.29 -6.63
N LEU A 143 -12.73 -7.09 -5.38
CA LEU A 143 -13.56 -7.15 -4.18
C LEU A 143 -13.36 -5.90 -3.34
N ILE A 144 -14.42 -5.46 -2.65
CA ILE A 144 -14.34 -4.42 -1.63
C ILE A 144 -14.42 -5.10 -0.26
N ILE A 145 -13.30 -5.14 0.47
CA ILE A 145 -13.24 -5.69 1.82
C ILE A 145 -13.25 -4.53 2.82
N SER A 146 -14.30 -4.43 3.64
CA SER A 146 -14.46 -3.35 4.63
C SER A 146 -14.31 -1.94 4.04
N GLY A 147 -14.73 -1.75 2.78
CA GLY A 147 -14.68 -0.46 2.08
C GLY A 147 -13.32 -0.13 1.43
N VAL A 148 -12.38 -1.07 1.40
CA VAL A 148 -11.10 -0.98 0.69
C VAL A 148 -11.15 -1.87 -0.55
N PRO A 149 -10.81 -1.36 -1.76
CA PRO A 149 -10.75 -2.16 -2.97
C PRO A 149 -9.54 -3.10 -2.95
N PHE A 150 -9.72 -4.34 -3.38
CA PHE A 150 -8.67 -5.34 -3.58
C PHE A 150 -8.79 -5.95 -4.97
N HIS A 151 -7.66 -6.03 -5.68
CA HIS A 151 -7.55 -6.62 -7.01
C HIS A 151 -6.78 -7.94 -6.91
N PHE A 152 -7.49 -9.05 -6.89
CA PHE A 152 -6.89 -10.38 -6.84
C PHE A 152 -6.55 -10.87 -8.24
N VAL A 153 -5.28 -11.24 -8.45
CA VAL A 153 -4.77 -11.78 -9.72
C VAL A 153 -4.36 -13.23 -9.52
N ASP A 154 -5.01 -14.17 -10.21
CA ASP A 154 -4.68 -15.61 -10.09
C ASP A 154 -3.52 -15.99 -11.02
N THR A 155 -2.47 -16.55 -10.43
CA THR A 155 -1.29 -17.03 -11.18
C THR A 155 -1.49 -18.41 -11.81
N ALA A 156 -2.61 -19.11 -11.55
CA ALA A 156 -2.86 -20.47 -12.08
C ALA A 156 -2.95 -20.54 -13.61
N GLY A 157 -3.20 -19.40 -14.28
CA GLY A 157 -3.19 -19.29 -15.74
C GLY A 157 -1.81 -19.28 -16.39
N ILE A 158 -0.73 -19.21 -15.58
CA ILE A 158 0.64 -19.15 -16.12
C ILE A 158 1.16 -20.58 -16.32
N ARG A 159 0.80 -21.17 -17.45
CA ARG A 159 1.43 -22.42 -17.93
C ARG A 159 2.11 -22.14 -19.26
N GLU A 160 3.26 -22.76 -19.48
CA GLU A 160 3.89 -22.70 -20.79
C GLU A 160 2.97 -23.35 -21.82
N THR A 161 2.64 -22.61 -22.87
CA THR A 161 1.77 -23.06 -23.96
C THR A 161 2.34 -22.57 -25.30
N GLU A 162 2.10 -23.34 -26.33
CA GLU A 162 2.46 -22.98 -27.71
C GLU A 162 1.35 -22.18 -28.42
N ASP A 163 0.17 -22.07 -27.80
CA ASP A 163 -0.95 -21.31 -28.35
C ASP A 163 -0.72 -19.80 -28.21
N ARG A 164 -0.79 -19.09 -29.34
CA ARG A 164 -0.50 -17.65 -29.43
C ARG A 164 -1.49 -16.77 -28.64
N ILE A 165 -2.74 -17.21 -28.51
CA ILE A 165 -3.79 -16.48 -27.76
C ILE A 165 -3.54 -16.66 -26.25
N GLU A 166 -3.16 -17.87 -25.84
CA GLU A 166 -2.84 -18.20 -24.47
C GLU A 166 -1.54 -17.51 -24.02
N GLN A 167 -0.55 -17.35 -24.91
CA GLN A 167 0.68 -16.58 -24.64
C GLN A 167 0.39 -15.10 -24.33
N ILE A 168 -0.58 -14.47 -25.01
CA ILE A 168 -0.98 -13.09 -24.73
C ILE A 168 -1.61 -13.01 -23.34
N GLY A 169 -2.43 -13.97 -22.94
CA GLY A 169 -3.02 -14.05 -21.59
C GLY A 169 -1.96 -14.22 -20.51
N ILE A 170 -0.96 -15.08 -20.74
CA ILE A 170 0.18 -15.28 -19.84
C ILE A 170 0.98 -13.99 -19.66
N GLU A 171 1.26 -13.26 -20.74
CA GLU A 171 2.03 -12.00 -20.67
C GLU A 171 1.27 -10.93 -19.87
N ARG A 172 -0.05 -10.80 -20.06
CA ARG A 172 -0.90 -9.92 -19.23
C ARG A 172 -0.85 -10.31 -17.76
N THR A 173 -0.98 -11.59 -17.45
CA THR A 173 -0.89 -12.08 -16.07
C THR A 173 0.47 -11.76 -15.44
N LYS A 174 1.57 -11.92 -16.18
CA LYS A 174 2.91 -11.52 -15.73
C LYS A 174 3.01 -10.04 -15.42
N GLN A 175 2.44 -9.19 -16.29
CA GLN A 175 2.42 -7.74 -16.07
C GLN A 175 1.62 -7.37 -14.81
N GLU A 176 0.46 -7.99 -14.58
CA GLU A 176 -0.33 -7.72 -13.38
C GLU A 176 0.38 -8.21 -12.10
N ILE A 177 0.99 -9.39 -12.13
CA ILE A 177 1.78 -9.88 -10.99
C ILE A 177 2.97 -8.97 -10.69
N SER A 178 3.61 -8.41 -11.72
CA SER A 178 4.73 -7.48 -11.52
C SER A 178 4.35 -6.20 -10.77
N LYS A 179 3.06 -5.86 -10.74
CA LYS A 179 2.49 -4.71 -10.03
C LYS A 179 1.94 -5.08 -8.65
N ALA A 180 2.00 -6.36 -8.25
CA ALA A 180 1.43 -6.80 -6.98
C ALA A 180 2.05 -6.07 -5.79
N ASP A 181 1.21 -5.71 -4.83
CA ASP A 181 1.57 -5.08 -3.56
C ASP A 181 1.67 -6.12 -2.44
N VAL A 182 0.99 -7.27 -2.61
CA VAL A 182 0.98 -8.40 -1.67
C VAL A 182 0.97 -9.72 -2.44
N ILE A 183 1.70 -10.72 -1.92
CA ILE A 183 1.60 -12.10 -2.38
C ILE A 183 0.78 -12.90 -1.36
N LEU A 184 -0.28 -13.54 -1.84
CA LEU A 184 -1.06 -14.50 -1.07
C LEU A 184 -0.70 -15.92 -1.53
N GLU A 185 0.15 -16.59 -0.76
CA GLU A 185 0.57 -17.95 -1.04
C GLU A 185 -0.41 -18.95 -0.40
N ILE A 186 -1.19 -19.66 -1.24
CA ILE A 186 -2.20 -20.60 -0.78
C ILE A 186 -1.68 -22.01 -0.90
N ARG A 187 -1.70 -22.75 0.24
CA ARG A 187 -1.26 -24.14 0.36
C ARG A 187 -2.38 -25.01 0.93
N ASP A 188 -2.43 -26.25 0.49
CA ASP A 188 -3.26 -27.27 1.16
C ASP A 188 -2.55 -27.67 2.46
N ILE A 189 -3.22 -27.57 3.61
CA ILE A 189 -2.62 -27.88 4.93
C ILE A 189 -2.11 -29.32 5.03
N ARG A 190 -2.60 -30.23 4.18
CA ARG A 190 -2.17 -31.63 4.11
C ARG A 190 -0.86 -31.82 3.33
N ASP A 191 -0.44 -30.80 2.55
CA ASP A 191 0.77 -30.89 1.73
C ASP A 191 2.03 -30.54 2.53
N GLN A 192 2.63 -31.56 3.15
CA GLN A 192 3.85 -31.41 3.93
C GLN A 192 5.12 -31.25 3.06
N GLN A 193 5.05 -31.50 1.75
CA GLN A 193 6.22 -31.49 0.87
C GLN A 193 6.55 -30.12 0.27
N ASN A 194 5.74 -29.09 0.60
CA ASN A 194 5.98 -27.70 0.17
C ASN A 194 6.21 -27.54 -1.34
N LYS A 195 5.32 -28.16 -2.15
CA LYS A 195 5.40 -28.19 -3.61
C LYS A 195 5.29 -26.82 -4.30
N ASN A 196 4.84 -25.80 -3.58
CA ASN A 196 4.66 -24.43 -4.12
C ASN A 196 5.97 -23.67 -4.37
N LYS A 197 7.14 -24.25 -4.12
CA LYS A 197 8.43 -23.55 -4.28
C LYS A 197 8.60 -22.96 -5.68
N ASP A 198 8.21 -23.68 -6.71
CA ASP A 198 8.42 -23.26 -8.10
C ASP A 198 7.47 -22.13 -8.50
N SER A 199 6.19 -22.22 -8.12
CA SER A 199 5.20 -21.15 -8.37
C SER A 199 5.51 -19.89 -7.58
N MET A 200 5.96 -20.02 -6.32
CA MET A 200 6.40 -18.88 -5.50
C MET A 200 7.65 -18.24 -6.08
N GLN A 201 8.68 -19.01 -6.45
CA GLN A 201 9.90 -18.49 -7.06
C GLN A 201 9.60 -17.79 -8.38
N THR A 202 8.66 -18.32 -9.16
CA THR A 202 8.23 -17.70 -10.42
C THR A 202 7.55 -16.36 -10.16
N ALA A 203 6.63 -16.27 -9.21
CA ALA A 203 5.99 -15.02 -8.82
C ALA A 203 7.02 -13.99 -8.33
N LEU A 204 7.93 -14.37 -7.44
CA LEU A 204 8.99 -13.47 -6.94
C LEU A 204 9.94 -12.98 -8.04
N LYS A 205 10.26 -13.80 -9.04
CA LYS A 205 11.06 -13.37 -10.20
C LYS A 205 10.34 -12.35 -11.08
N MET A 206 9.02 -12.35 -11.10
CA MET A 206 8.21 -11.39 -11.86
C MET A 206 8.10 -10.04 -11.17
N ILE A 207 8.10 -10.03 -9.82
CA ILE A 207 8.05 -8.81 -9.01
C ILE A 207 9.47 -8.27 -8.85
N LYS A 208 9.93 -7.52 -9.85
CA LYS A 208 11.30 -6.98 -9.85
C LYS A 208 11.47 -5.84 -8.85
N GLY A 209 12.41 -5.98 -7.92
CA GLY A 209 12.97 -4.85 -7.13
C GLY A 209 12.09 -4.31 -6.00
N LYS A 210 10.96 -4.94 -5.67
CA LYS A 210 10.13 -4.61 -4.52
C LYS A 210 10.26 -5.69 -3.45
N ASP A 211 10.38 -5.28 -2.20
CA ASP A 211 10.20 -6.17 -1.04
C ASP A 211 8.68 -6.27 -0.77
N VAL A 212 8.06 -7.29 -1.39
CA VAL A 212 6.60 -7.47 -1.34
C VAL A 212 6.24 -8.40 -0.17
N PRO A 213 5.34 -7.98 0.75
CA PRO A 213 4.91 -8.81 1.86
C PRO A 213 4.21 -10.09 1.36
N ILE A 214 4.47 -11.20 2.08
CA ILE A 214 3.91 -12.51 1.77
C ILE A 214 3.02 -12.95 2.92
N ILE A 215 1.77 -13.31 2.61
CA ILE A 215 0.87 -14.01 3.52
C ILE A 215 0.78 -15.47 3.06
N THR A 216 1.16 -16.41 3.90
CA THR A 216 0.97 -17.85 3.64
C THR A 216 -0.37 -18.30 4.23
N VAL A 217 -1.28 -18.76 3.38
CA VAL A 217 -2.59 -19.29 3.75
C VAL A 217 -2.55 -20.82 3.72
N LEU A 218 -2.66 -21.44 4.88
CA LEU A 218 -2.84 -22.88 5.01
C LEU A 218 -4.33 -23.21 4.94
N ASN A 219 -4.80 -23.56 3.75
CA ASN A 219 -6.22 -23.79 3.50
C ASN A 219 -6.62 -25.26 3.75
N LYS A 220 -7.92 -25.50 3.89
CA LYS A 220 -8.57 -26.80 4.12
C LYS A 220 -8.29 -27.38 5.51
N VAL A 221 -8.21 -26.53 6.53
CA VAL A 221 -8.03 -26.97 7.93
C VAL A 221 -9.20 -27.84 8.45
N ASP A 222 -10.34 -27.82 7.78
CA ASP A 222 -11.48 -28.71 8.04
C ASP A 222 -11.22 -30.18 7.74
N LEU A 223 -10.17 -30.48 6.95
CA LEU A 223 -9.80 -31.86 6.55
C LEU A 223 -8.77 -32.50 7.45
N ILE A 224 -8.29 -31.82 8.50
CA ILE A 224 -7.36 -32.35 9.48
C ILE A 224 -8.03 -32.47 10.86
N SER A 225 -7.84 -33.61 11.52
CA SER A 225 -8.40 -33.87 12.86
C SER A 225 -7.49 -33.42 14.01
N THR A 226 -6.21 -33.19 13.73
CA THR A 226 -5.21 -32.83 14.74
C THR A 226 -4.59 -31.48 14.39
N PRO A 227 -4.57 -30.49 15.30
CA PRO A 227 -3.86 -29.24 15.06
C PRO A 227 -2.39 -29.52 14.76
N LEU A 228 -1.84 -28.90 13.72
CA LEU A 228 -0.41 -28.95 13.46
C LEU A 228 0.35 -28.28 14.63
N PRO A 229 1.49 -28.84 15.07
CA PRO A 229 2.34 -28.14 16.02
C PRO A 229 2.71 -26.79 15.44
N ASN A 230 2.61 -25.74 16.26
CA ASN A 230 2.83 -24.32 15.94
C ASN A 230 3.96 -24.12 14.90
N THR A 231 3.63 -24.13 13.63
CA THR A 231 4.54 -23.82 12.52
C THR A 231 4.58 -22.31 12.30
N LYS A 232 4.84 -21.57 13.36
CA LYS A 232 5.19 -20.15 13.27
C LYS A 232 6.65 -20.04 12.84
N ASP A 233 6.92 -20.40 11.60
CA ASP A 233 8.20 -20.06 10.99
C ASP A 233 8.15 -18.56 10.64
N VAL A 234 8.48 -17.74 11.63
CA VAL A 234 8.46 -16.26 11.58
C VAL A 234 9.40 -15.69 10.52
N SER A 235 10.26 -16.52 9.93
CA SER A 235 11.26 -16.11 8.94
C SER A 235 10.68 -15.78 7.55
N ARG A 236 9.39 -16.09 7.29
CA ARG A 236 8.77 -15.98 5.94
C ARG A 236 7.48 -15.18 5.85
N GLY A 237 7.13 -14.40 6.87
CA GLY A 237 5.89 -13.60 6.86
C GLY A 237 4.77 -14.21 7.70
N THR A 238 3.56 -13.64 7.58
CA THR A 238 2.36 -14.04 8.35
C THR A 238 1.81 -15.36 7.80
N ILE A 239 1.52 -16.34 8.69
CA ILE A 239 0.88 -17.62 8.34
C ILE A 239 -0.53 -17.63 8.93
N ILE A 240 -1.53 -17.93 8.10
CA ILE A 240 -2.94 -17.95 8.50
C ILE A 240 -3.55 -19.31 8.11
N GLU A 241 -4.18 -19.97 9.07
CA GLU A 241 -4.91 -21.21 8.85
C GLU A 241 -6.35 -20.91 8.45
N THR A 242 -6.81 -21.43 7.30
CA THR A 242 -8.14 -21.14 6.77
C THR A 242 -8.90 -22.40 6.33
N SER A 243 -10.21 -22.26 6.29
CA SER A 243 -11.09 -23.17 5.54
C SER A 243 -12.11 -22.32 4.77
N ALA A 244 -11.99 -22.33 3.46
CA ALA A 244 -12.97 -21.68 2.58
C ALA A 244 -14.37 -22.33 2.63
N VAL A 245 -14.50 -23.51 3.22
CA VAL A 245 -15.78 -24.23 3.39
C VAL A 245 -16.48 -23.81 4.68
N THR A 246 -15.73 -23.72 5.80
CA THR A 246 -16.31 -23.42 7.12
C THR A 246 -16.19 -21.94 7.52
N GLY A 247 -15.42 -21.14 6.79
CA GLY A 247 -15.11 -19.75 7.12
C GLY A 247 -14.07 -19.56 8.22
N LYS A 248 -13.49 -20.65 8.77
CA LYS A 248 -12.44 -20.55 9.79
C LYS A 248 -11.25 -19.77 9.26
N GLY A 249 -10.72 -18.82 10.06
CA GLY A 249 -9.54 -18.00 9.72
C GLY A 249 -9.78 -16.91 8.68
N MET A 250 -10.98 -16.81 8.08
CA MET A 250 -11.25 -15.82 7.03
C MET A 250 -11.27 -14.38 7.55
N GLN A 251 -11.72 -14.17 8.78
CA GLN A 251 -11.69 -12.84 9.42
C GLN A 251 -10.25 -12.40 9.74
N GLU A 252 -9.40 -13.36 10.14
CA GLU A 252 -7.97 -13.10 10.36
C GLU A 252 -7.28 -12.72 9.05
N LEU A 253 -7.57 -13.42 7.95
CA LEU A 253 -7.07 -13.09 6.62
C LEU A 253 -7.51 -11.69 6.17
N LYS A 254 -8.79 -11.34 6.33
CA LYS A 254 -9.31 -10.00 6.03
C LYS A 254 -8.59 -8.93 6.85
N SER A 255 -8.42 -9.16 8.16
CA SER A 255 -7.74 -8.23 9.05
C SER A 255 -6.28 -8.00 8.64
N GLU A 256 -5.56 -9.06 8.25
CA GLU A 256 -4.16 -8.92 7.81
C GLU A 256 -4.05 -8.22 6.46
N LEU A 257 -4.96 -8.48 5.51
CA LEU A 257 -5.03 -7.75 4.24
C LEU A 257 -5.31 -6.25 4.46
N LEU A 258 -6.24 -5.90 5.34
CA LEU A 258 -6.54 -4.51 5.71
C LEU A 258 -5.37 -3.81 6.40
N LYS A 259 -4.65 -4.53 7.26
CA LYS A 259 -3.44 -4.03 7.92
C LYS A 259 -2.33 -3.73 6.91
N LEU A 260 -2.11 -4.61 5.92
CA LEU A 260 -1.15 -4.37 4.83
C LEU A 260 -1.58 -3.21 3.92
N ALA A 261 -2.88 -3.00 3.76
CA ALA A 261 -3.42 -1.80 3.11
C ALA A 261 -3.20 -0.53 3.95
N GLY A 262 -2.67 -0.64 5.17
CA GLY A 262 -2.49 0.48 6.10
C GLY A 262 -3.81 1.10 6.55
N PHE A 263 -4.95 0.42 6.33
CA PHE A 263 -6.26 0.97 6.60
C PHE A 263 -6.55 1.02 8.09
N SER A 264 -6.86 2.22 8.59
CA SER A 264 -7.32 2.46 9.96
C SER A 264 -8.59 3.32 9.92
N GLU A 265 -9.65 2.84 10.55
CA GLU A 265 -10.96 3.55 10.58
C GLU A 265 -10.90 4.93 11.25
N ASN A 266 -9.89 5.16 12.09
CA ASN A 266 -9.78 6.36 12.93
C ASN A 266 -8.90 7.47 12.32
N GLN A 267 -8.30 7.26 11.14
CA GLN A 267 -7.43 8.26 10.52
C GLN A 267 -8.18 9.15 9.53
N SER A 268 -7.76 10.41 9.46
CA SER A 268 -8.22 11.34 8.42
C SER A 268 -7.53 11.00 7.10
N ILE A 269 -8.16 10.16 6.30
CA ILE A 269 -7.68 9.76 4.98
C ILE A 269 -8.18 10.79 3.94
N TYR A 270 -7.32 11.21 3.03
CA TYR A 270 -7.64 12.04 1.88
C TYR A 270 -7.07 11.45 0.61
N MET A 271 -7.72 11.67 -0.54
CA MET A 271 -7.23 11.18 -1.83
C MET A 271 -5.93 11.88 -2.19
N ALA A 272 -4.95 11.10 -2.63
CA ALA A 272 -3.70 11.58 -3.17
C ALA A 272 -3.34 10.81 -4.44
N ARG A 273 -2.56 11.43 -5.30
CA ARG A 273 -2.04 10.82 -6.52
C ARG A 273 -0.60 10.35 -6.28
N GLU A 274 -0.15 9.33 -7.00
CA GLU A 274 1.23 8.82 -6.97
C GLU A 274 2.27 9.94 -7.04
N ARG A 275 2.05 10.96 -7.88
CA ARG A 275 2.96 12.13 -7.97
C ARG A 275 3.07 12.91 -6.66
N HIS A 276 1.99 13.01 -5.87
CA HIS A 276 2.03 13.70 -4.57
C HIS A 276 2.88 12.91 -3.59
N ILE A 277 2.69 11.59 -3.54
CA ILE A 277 3.47 10.67 -2.71
C ILE A 277 4.94 10.73 -3.10
N HIS A 278 5.25 10.68 -4.40
CA HIS A 278 6.62 10.79 -4.90
C HIS A 278 7.29 12.11 -4.47
N ASN A 279 6.60 13.24 -4.60
CA ASN A 279 7.13 14.53 -4.18
C ASN A 279 7.35 14.60 -2.66
N LEU A 280 6.42 14.08 -1.85
CA LEU A 280 6.56 14.01 -0.38
C LEU A 280 7.74 13.10 0.03
N LEU A 281 7.98 12.00 -0.69
CA LEU A 281 9.15 11.14 -0.47
C LEU A 281 10.46 11.87 -0.78
N ASN A 282 10.51 12.67 -1.83
CA ASN A 282 11.69 13.50 -2.15
C ASN A 282 11.96 14.54 -1.05
N VAL A 283 10.91 15.15 -0.50
CA VAL A 283 11.02 16.05 0.66
C VAL A 283 11.56 15.29 1.87
N LYS A 284 11.04 14.08 2.15
CA LYS A 284 11.52 13.22 3.25
C LYS A 284 13.02 12.92 3.14
N GLU A 285 13.49 12.56 1.96
CA GLU A 285 14.92 12.30 1.75
C GLU A 285 15.78 13.57 1.93
N SER A 286 15.28 14.72 1.52
CA SER A 286 15.97 16.00 1.73
C SER A 286 16.04 16.37 3.22
N LEU A 287 14.94 16.18 3.97
CA LEU A 287 14.92 16.41 5.42
C LEU A 287 15.83 15.45 6.19
N LYS A 288 15.92 14.18 5.77
CA LYS A 288 16.86 13.22 6.37
C LYS A 288 18.31 13.68 6.17
N ARG A 289 18.65 14.18 4.98
CA ARG A 289 19.97 14.75 4.71
C ARG A 289 20.24 15.95 5.61
N ALA A 290 19.31 16.91 5.70
CA ALA A 290 19.42 18.06 6.59
C ALA A 290 19.66 17.64 8.05
N ALA A 291 18.88 16.67 8.55
CA ALA A 291 19.04 16.13 9.91
C ALA A 291 20.44 15.50 10.12
N SER A 292 20.99 14.82 9.12
CA SER A 292 22.33 14.22 9.24
C SER A 292 23.44 15.28 9.37
N TYR A 293 23.26 16.44 8.76
CA TYR A 293 24.20 17.56 8.88
C TYR A 293 24.12 18.25 10.25
N LEU A 294 22.92 18.49 10.77
CA LEU A 294 22.74 19.04 12.12
C LEU A 294 23.34 18.13 13.21
N ASN A 295 23.31 16.83 13.02
CA ASN A 295 23.85 15.85 13.98
C ASN A 295 25.37 15.58 13.80
N SER A 296 26.02 16.14 12.76
CA SER A 296 27.46 15.99 12.55
C SER A 296 28.25 16.96 13.48
N SER A 297 29.27 16.44 14.15
CA SER A 297 30.10 17.19 15.11
C SER A 297 30.95 18.34 14.49
N SER A 298 30.77 18.61 13.21
CA SER A 298 31.34 19.73 12.46
C SER A 298 30.32 20.15 11.42
N PRO A 299 29.45 21.12 11.70
CA PRO A 299 28.59 21.68 10.68
C PRO A 299 29.49 22.37 9.64
N GLN A 300 29.73 21.68 8.53
CA GLN A 300 30.37 22.30 7.38
C GLN A 300 29.34 23.25 6.75
N LEU A 301 29.61 24.53 6.85
CA LEU A 301 28.83 25.68 6.36
C LEU A 301 28.60 25.70 4.82
N GLU A 302 28.97 24.66 4.08
CA GLU A 302 29.00 24.63 2.60
C GLU A 302 27.77 23.99 1.95
N LEU A 303 26.66 23.78 2.68
CA LEU A 303 25.60 22.86 2.18
C LEU A 303 24.17 23.42 2.14
N PHE A 304 24.04 24.74 1.97
CA PHE A 304 22.73 25.34 1.67
C PHE A 304 22.73 26.09 0.36
#